data_df3fc0ff0bf45c376f3483b960013a2e
#
_entry.id   df3fc0ff0bf45c376f3483b960013a2e
#
_cell.length_a   1.000
_cell.length_b   1.000
_cell.length_c   1.000
_cell.angle_alpha   90.00
_cell.angle_beta   90.00
_cell.angle_gamma   90.00
#
_symmetry.space_group_name_H-M   'P 1'
#
loop_
_entity.id
_entity.type
_entity.pdbx_description
1 polymer ?
#
loop_
_entity_poly.entity_id
_entity_poly.type
_entity_poly.pdbx_seq_one_letter_code
_entity_poly.pdbx_strand_id
1 'polypeptide(L)'
;MKRIDFENGTITGNILGAALPMLIAQILNLLYNIVDRIYIARIPEIGTAALGAVGLCFPIIVIITAFSNLFGTGGAPLFSIFRGKKDPDTARRIMNTSFTMLCVCAVILMAVGFLFARPILILFGASSEAIVYAYPYMMLYLIGTLPSMIAVGMNPFINAQGYSSIGMLSVAIGAGTNLVLDPLFIFALGLGVRGAAIATVISQCLSAAFVVFFLTKKSELKLRFLHKNEIPECTEHAKNILSLGAAGFIMQLTNSLVTICCNNILSVTGGDIYISVMTIISSVRQLVETPIHAMVEGTSPILSYNYGARRPGRVRKSILIMSLLVFGYTAVMWSMIILIPETLIRIFSSDAALIQDAVPALNMYFAAFIFMDLQYIGQAVFKSLNKKVFAIFFSLLRKVFIVVPLTYFLPYAMHMGTDGVFLAEPVSNVIGGTACILTMLITIMPELKRIEVENRRAE
;
A
#
# COMPACT_ATOMS: atom_id res chain seq x y z
N MET A 1 -11.58 -23.17 2.95
CA MET A 1 -10.80 -22.26 3.81
C MET A 1 -11.70 -21.72 4.92
N LYS A 2 -11.23 -21.72 6.16
CA LYS A 2 -12.03 -21.33 7.32
C LYS A 2 -12.18 -19.82 7.37
N ARG A 3 -13.41 -19.33 7.55
CA ARG A 3 -13.69 -17.90 7.77
C ARG A 3 -13.22 -17.49 9.17
N ILE A 4 -12.64 -16.32 9.30
CA ILE A 4 -12.24 -15.73 10.58
C ILE A 4 -13.51 -15.20 11.27
N ASP A 5 -13.74 -15.61 12.51
CA ASP A 5 -14.86 -15.12 13.31
C ASP A 5 -14.41 -13.89 14.14
N PHE A 6 -14.75 -12.69 13.63
CA PHE A 6 -14.42 -11.44 14.31
C PHE A 6 -15.22 -11.22 15.58
N GLU A 7 -16.36 -11.91 15.72
CA GLU A 7 -17.27 -11.74 16.85
C GLU A 7 -16.86 -12.57 18.07
N ASN A 8 -16.62 -13.87 17.90
CA ASN A 8 -16.40 -14.80 19.01
C ASN A 8 -14.98 -15.38 19.05
N GLY A 9 -14.25 -15.32 17.93
CA GLY A 9 -12.88 -15.81 17.85
C GLY A 9 -11.92 -15.08 18.77
N THR A 10 -10.82 -15.72 19.14
CA THR A 10 -9.74 -15.08 19.92
C THR A 10 -9.10 -13.96 19.11
N ILE A 11 -8.80 -12.82 19.73
CA ILE A 11 -8.24 -11.66 19.03
C ILE A 11 -6.90 -12.02 18.37
N THR A 12 -6.02 -12.70 19.10
CA THR A 12 -4.70 -13.11 18.56
C THR A 12 -4.88 -14.05 17.35
N GLY A 13 -5.76 -15.05 17.46
CA GLY A 13 -6.04 -15.98 16.36
C GLY A 13 -6.64 -15.27 15.14
N ASN A 14 -7.51 -14.28 15.35
CA ASN A 14 -8.09 -13.48 14.28
C ASN A 14 -7.03 -12.62 13.59
N ILE A 15 -6.16 -11.94 14.36
CA ILE A 15 -5.09 -11.10 13.80
C ILE A 15 -4.09 -11.94 13.01
N LEU A 16 -3.59 -13.04 13.58
CA LEU A 16 -2.66 -13.92 12.87
C LEU A 16 -3.30 -14.57 11.65
N GLY A 17 -4.57 -15.01 11.78
CA GLY A 17 -5.32 -15.59 10.66
C GLY A 17 -5.59 -14.62 9.52
N ALA A 18 -5.59 -13.30 9.79
CA ALA A 18 -5.70 -12.27 8.77
C ALA A 18 -4.32 -11.79 8.26
N ALA A 19 -3.38 -11.52 9.16
CA ALA A 19 -2.09 -10.94 8.83
C ALA A 19 -1.18 -11.91 8.05
N LEU A 20 -1.15 -13.21 8.40
CA LEU A 20 -0.29 -14.18 7.71
C LEU A 20 -0.65 -14.36 6.23
N PRO A 21 -1.92 -14.58 5.82
CA PRO A 21 -2.26 -14.61 4.42
C PRO A 21 -1.95 -13.30 3.69
N MET A 22 -2.17 -12.14 4.34
CA MET A 22 -1.85 -10.83 3.74
C MET A 22 -0.35 -10.65 3.57
N LEU A 23 0.48 -11.10 4.52
CA LEU A 23 1.93 -11.10 4.39
C LEU A 23 2.38 -11.96 3.20
N ILE A 24 1.85 -13.17 3.07
CA ILE A 24 2.17 -14.04 1.94
C ILE A 24 1.77 -13.38 0.62
N ALA A 25 0.58 -12.77 0.56
CA ALA A 25 0.12 -12.05 -0.63
C ALA A 25 1.07 -10.90 -1.02
N GLN A 26 1.54 -10.12 -0.05
CA GLN A 26 2.46 -9.01 -0.30
C GLN A 26 3.85 -9.50 -0.74
N ILE A 27 4.35 -10.58 -0.13
CA ILE A 27 5.62 -11.21 -0.56
C ILE A 27 5.49 -11.75 -2.00
N LEU A 28 4.40 -12.43 -2.33
CA LEU A 28 4.14 -12.91 -3.69
C LEU A 28 4.09 -11.75 -4.69
N ASN A 29 3.44 -10.65 -4.33
CA ASN A 29 3.37 -9.46 -5.16
C ASN A 29 4.75 -8.81 -5.38
N LEU A 30 5.58 -8.76 -4.33
CA LEU A 30 6.95 -8.27 -4.42
C LEU A 30 7.80 -9.16 -5.34
N LEU A 31 7.73 -10.48 -5.14
CA LEU A 31 8.48 -11.44 -5.92
C LEU A 31 8.12 -11.39 -7.40
N TYR A 32 6.82 -11.36 -7.73
CA TYR A 32 6.41 -11.31 -9.13
C TYR A 32 6.90 -10.02 -9.81
N ASN A 33 6.84 -8.86 -9.13
CA ASN A 33 7.37 -7.60 -9.68
C ASN A 33 8.87 -7.66 -9.97
N ILE A 34 9.63 -8.34 -9.11
CA ILE A 34 11.08 -8.53 -9.32
C ILE A 34 11.33 -9.46 -10.51
N VAL A 35 10.61 -10.57 -10.58
CA VAL A 35 10.79 -11.60 -11.64
C VAL A 35 10.38 -11.04 -13.01
N ASP A 36 9.27 -10.31 -13.09
CA ASP A 36 8.84 -9.63 -14.32
C ASP A 36 9.94 -8.70 -14.86
N ARG A 37 10.55 -7.88 -14.00
CA ARG A 37 11.68 -7.02 -14.39
C ARG A 37 12.91 -7.81 -14.85
N ILE A 38 13.20 -8.96 -14.23
CA ILE A 38 14.28 -9.83 -14.63
C ILE A 38 14.02 -10.40 -16.04
N TYR A 39 12.80 -10.82 -16.33
CA TYR A 39 12.44 -11.31 -17.66
C TYR A 39 12.56 -10.21 -18.71
N ILE A 40 12.06 -9.01 -18.44
CA ILE A 40 12.17 -7.86 -19.35
C ILE A 40 13.64 -7.50 -19.59
N ALA A 41 14.48 -7.49 -18.55
CA ALA A 41 15.90 -7.19 -18.67
C ALA A 41 16.68 -8.23 -19.48
N ARG A 42 16.17 -9.46 -19.60
CA ARG A 42 16.78 -10.57 -20.35
C ARG A 42 16.27 -10.70 -21.79
N ILE A 43 15.46 -9.77 -22.27
CA ILE A 43 15.03 -9.77 -23.69
C ILE A 43 16.28 -9.57 -24.57
N PRO A 44 16.56 -10.47 -25.53
CA PRO A 44 17.74 -10.35 -26.39
C PRO A 44 17.78 -9.00 -27.10
N GLU A 45 18.97 -8.41 -27.23
CA GLU A 45 19.30 -7.16 -27.91
C GLU A 45 18.72 -5.87 -27.30
N ILE A 46 17.53 -5.93 -26.69
CA ILE A 46 16.80 -4.73 -26.23
C ILE A 46 16.56 -4.68 -24.71
N GLY A 47 17.00 -5.68 -23.93
CA GLY A 47 16.60 -5.84 -22.52
C GLY A 47 16.84 -4.62 -21.65
N THR A 48 17.99 -3.95 -21.75
CA THR A 48 18.29 -2.73 -21.00
C THR A 48 17.39 -1.57 -21.41
N ALA A 49 17.20 -1.35 -22.71
CA ALA A 49 16.29 -0.31 -23.22
C ALA A 49 14.84 -0.59 -22.86
N ALA A 50 14.42 -1.84 -22.95
CA ALA A 50 13.10 -2.31 -22.57
C ALA A 50 12.80 -2.08 -21.08
N LEU A 51 13.74 -2.44 -20.20
CA LEU A 51 13.60 -2.24 -18.75
C LEU A 51 13.48 -0.75 -18.41
N GLY A 52 14.31 0.10 -19.02
CA GLY A 52 14.22 1.55 -18.86
C GLY A 52 12.87 2.11 -19.33
N ALA A 53 12.39 1.65 -20.50
CA ALA A 53 11.11 2.05 -21.05
C ALA A 53 9.91 1.66 -20.18
N VAL A 54 9.89 0.42 -19.65
CA VAL A 54 8.87 -0.05 -18.71
C VAL A 54 8.93 0.74 -17.39
N GLY A 55 10.15 1.10 -16.95
CA GLY A 55 10.34 1.97 -15.80
C GLY A 55 9.64 3.33 -15.92
N LEU A 56 9.56 3.91 -17.12
CA LEU A 56 8.84 5.16 -17.40
C LEU A 56 7.30 5.01 -17.27
N CYS A 57 6.77 3.79 -17.38
CA CYS A 57 5.35 3.51 -17.17
C CYS A 57 5.00 3.35 -15.68
N PHE A 58 5.99 3.14 -14.80
CA PHE A 58 5.77 2.85 -13.38
C PHE A 58 4.97 3.92 -12.62
N PRO A 59 5.18 5.25 -12.82
CA PRO A 59 4.37 6.27 -12.16
C PRO A 59 2.87 6.14 -12.46
N ILE A 60 2.51 5.71 -13.67
CA ILE A 60 1.11 5.51 -14.06
C ILE A 60 0.52 4.31 -13.32
N ILE A 61 1.29 3.23 -13.19
CA ILE A 61 0.92 2.04 -12.42
C ILE A 61 0.66 2.41 -10.96
N VAL A 62 1.52 3.25 -10.38
CA VAL A 62 1.37 3.77 -9.01
C VAL A 62 0.09 4.61 -8.87
N ILE A 63 -0.23 5.46 -9.82
CA ILE A 63 -1.47 6.26 -9.83
C ILE A 63 -2.70 5.33 -9.88
N ILE A 64 -2.74 4.35 -10.77
CA ILE A 64 -3.84 3.37 -10.87
C ILE A 64 -4.01 2.63 -9.53
N THR A 65 -2.92 2.20 -8.91
CA THR A 65 -2.94 1.51 -7.60
C THR A 65 -3.41 2.44 -6.48
N ALA A 66 -3.01 3.72 -6.49
CA ALA A 66 -3.44 4.71 -5.52
C ALA A 66 -4.96 4.93 -5.57
N PHE A 67 -5.54 5.02 -6.77
CA PHE A 67 -6.99 5.10 -6.94
C PHE A 67 -7.70 3.80 -6.54
N SER A 68 -7.12 2.63 -6.82
CA SER A 68 -7.66 1.36 -6.33
C SER A 68 -7.77 1.33 -4.80
N ASN A 69 -6.71 1.77 -4.14
CA ASN A 69 -6.64 1.86 -2.68
C ASN A 69 -7.59 2.93 -2.11
N LEU A 70 -7.80 4.04 -2.83
CA LEU A 70 -8.75 5.08 -2.42
C LEU A 70 -10.14 4.50 -2.14
N PHE A 71 -10.63 3.65 -3.02
CA PHE A 71 -11.95 3.03 -2.89
C PHE A 71 -11.95 1.79 -1.99
N GLY A 72 -10.92 0.95 -2.10
CA GLY A 72 -10.81 -0.29 -1.34
C GLY A 72 -10.57 -0.05 0.15
N THR A 73 -9.49 0.65 0.48
CA THR A 73 -9.12 0.91 1.88
C THR A 73 -9.97 2.01 2.52
N GLY A 74 -10.66 2.84 1.72
CA GLY A 74 -11.66 3.79 2.21
C GLY A 74 -12.99 3.13 2.55
N GLY A 75 -13.41 2.14 1.75
CA GLY A 75 -14.71 1.47 1.93
C GLY A 75 -14.69 0.31 2.91
N ALA A 76 -13.64 -0.51 2.94
CA ALA A 76 -13.58 -1.73 3.74
C ALA A 76 -13.69 -1.51 5.27
N PRO A 77 -13.10 -0.48 5.88
CA PRO A 77 -13.33 -0.18 7.29
C PRO A 77 -14.79 0.19 7.59
N LEU A 78 -15.39 1.04 6.75
CA LEU A 78 -16.81 1.40 6.89
C LEU A 78 -17.71 0.18 6.77
N PHE A 79 -17.48 -0.65 5.76
CA PHE A 79 -18.16 -1.92 5.59
C PHE A 79 -18.07 -2.82 6.84
N SER A 80 -16.88 -2.93 7.45
CA SER A 80 -16.67 -3.73 8.66
C SER A 80 -17.38 -3.14 9.87
N ILE A 81 -17.41 -1.81 10.02
CA ILE A 81 -18.15 -1.12 11.09
C ILE A 81 -19.64 -1.44 11.02
N PHE A 82 -20.25 -1.33 9.82
CA PHE A 82 -21.69 -1.60 9.67
C PHE A 82 -22.02 -3.09 9.83
N ARG A 83 -21.11 -3.99 9.43
CA ARG A 83 -21.24 -5.41 9.78
C ARG A 83 -21.23 -5.62 11.31
N GLY A 84 -20.34 -4.95 12.03
CA GLY A 84 -20.30 -4.99 13.48
C GLY A 84 -21.57 -4.44 14.15
N LYS A 85 -22.20 -3.42 13.54
CA LYS A 85 -23.50 -2.88 13.96
C LYS A 85 -24.68 -3.82 13.65
N LYS A 86 -24.44 -4.97 13.01
CA LYS A 86 -25.47 -5.89 12.52
C LYS A 86 -26.42 -5.26 11.50
N ASP A 87 -25.90 -4.32 10.69
CA ASP A 87 -26.59 -3.69 9.56
C ASP A 87 -25.95 -4.18 8.23
N PRO A 88 -26.34 -5.36 7.74
CA PRO A 88 -25.78 -5.95 6.55
C PRO A 88 -26.18 -5.20 5.26
N ASP A 89 -27.31 -4.50 5.26
CA ASP A 89 -27.78 -3.78 4.09
C ASP A 89 -26.97 -2.54 3.83
N THR A 90 -26.69 -1.72 4.85
CA THR A 90 -25.78 -0.59 4.73
C THR A 90 -24.35 -1.05 4.40
N ALA A 91 -23.85 -2.12 5.03
CA ALA A 91 -22.55 -2.70 4.69
C ALA A 91 -22.48 -3.08 3.20
N ARG A 92 -23.51 -3.76 2.67
CA ARG A 92 -23.60 -4.13 1.25
C ARG A 92 -23.60 -2.90 0.34
N ARG A 93 -24.39 -1.86 0.68
CA ARG A 93 -24.43 -0.60 -0.08
C ARG A 93 -23.05 0.06 -0.16
N ILE A 94 -22.30 0.10 0.94
CA ILE A 94 -20.92 0.64 0.97
C ILE A 94 -20.03 -0.14 0.00
N MET A 95 -20.06 -1.47 0.02
CA MET A 95 -19.28 -2.30 -0.90
C MET A 95 -19.67 -2.06 -2.36
N ASN A 96 -20.98 -2.02 -2.67
CA ASN A 96 -21.49 -1.75 -4.02
C ASN A 96 -21.12 -0.35 -4.51
N THR A 97 -21.19 0.67 -3.62
CA THR A 97 -20.78 2.05 -3.92
C THR A 97 -19.29 2.12 -4.24
N SER A 98 -18.44 1.48 -3.40
CA SER A 98 -16.99 1.41 -3.66
C SER A 98 -16.69 0.74 -5.01
N PHE A 99 -17.36 -0.37 -5.32
CA PHE A 99 -17.19 -1.07 -6.59
C PHE A 99 -17.58 -0.20 -7.79
N THR A 100 -18.73 0.46 -7.72
CA THR A 100 -19.22 1.33 -8.79
C THR A 100 -18.28 2.51 -9.02
N MET A 101 -17.87 3.20 -7.94
CA MET A 101 -16.92 4.32 -8.03
C MET A 101 -15.58 3.89 -8.62
N LEU A 102 -15.10 2.73 -8.20
CA LEU A 102 -13.87 2.13 -8.71
C LEU A 102 -13.96 1.85 -10.21
N CYS A 103 -15.06 1.23 -10.67
CA CYS A 103 -15.26 0.95 -12.09
C CYS A 103 -15.37 2.24 -12.93
N VAL A 104 -16.11 3.23 -12.44
CA VAL A 104 -16.21 4.55 -13.12
C VAL A 104 -14.84 5.23 -13.19
N CYS A 105 -14.12 5.25 -12.09
CA CYS A 105 -12.77 5.82 -12.05
C CYS A 105 -11.80 5.07 -12.98
N ALA A 106 -11.86 3.74 -13.02
CA ALA A 106 -11.04 2.93 -13.91
C ALA A 106 -11.28 3.26 -15.40
N VAL A 107 -12.54 3.43 -15.79
CA VAL A 107 -12.89 3.83 -17.16
C VAL A 107 -12.37 5.22 -17.49
N ILE A 108 -12.48 6.17 -16.53
CA ILE A 108 -11.95 7.53 -16.71
C ILE A 108 -10.42 7.50 -16.84
N LEU A 109 -9.72 6.80 -15.95
CA LEU A 109 -8.27 6.68 -16.00
C LEU A 109 -7.80 6.00 -17.28
N MET A 110 -8.52 4.96 -17.73
CA MET A 110 -8.24 4.29 -18.99
C MET A 110 -8.43 5.25 -20.18
N ALA A 111 -9.51 6.00 -20.23
CA ALA A 111 -9.79 6.97 -21.31
C ALA A 111 -8.73 8.08 -21.33
N VAL A 112 -8.41 8.68 -20.18
CA VAL A 112 -7.35 9.69 -20.04
C VAL A 112 -5.99 9.11 -20.43
N GLY A 113 -5.69 7.90 -19.97
CA GLY A 113 -4.47 7.18 -20.30
C GLY A 113 -4.32 6.99 -21.83
N PHE A 114 -5.36 6.51 -22.51
CA PHE A 114 -5.32 6.32 -23.96
C PHE A 114 -5.17 7.63 -24.72
N LEU A 115 -5.86 8.70 -24.31
CA LEU A 115 -5.80 10.00 -24.96
C LEU A 115 -4.44 10.69 -24.78
N PHE A 116 -3.84 10.54 -23.59
CA PHE A 116 -2.62 11.26 -23.21
C PHE A 116 -1.39 10.37 -23.01
N ALA A 117 -1.40 9.09 -23.43
CA ALA A 117 -0.30 8.15 -23.24
C ALA A 117 1.06 8.72 -23.68
N ARG A 118 1.13 9.23 -24.89
CA ARG A 118 2.38 9.75 -25.45
C ARG A 118 2.86 11.04 -24.75
N PRO A 119 2.02 12.09 -24.57
CA PRO A 119 2.39 13.26 -23.77
C PRO A 119 2.85 12.94 -22.36
N ILE A 120 2.18 12.00 -21.67
CA ILE A 120 2.54 11.59 -20.31
C ILE A 120 3.93 10.92 -20.29
N LEU A 121 4.21 10.01 -21.21
CA LEU A 121 5.53 9.37 -21.32
C LEU A 121 6.63 10.38 -21.59
N ILE A 122 6.40 11.38 -22.47
CA ILE A 122 7.36 12.47 -22.73
C ILE A 122 7.58 13.31 -21.47
N LEU A 123 6.51 13.62 -20.73
CA LEU A 123 6.59 14.37 -19.46
C LEU A 123 7.43 13.62 -18.42
N PHE A 124 7.39 12.27 -18.43
CA PHE A 124 8.21 11.43 -17.56
C PHE A 124 9.63 11.19 -18.09
N GLY A 125 10.03 11.87 -19.15
CA GLY A 125 11.39 11.85 -19.67
C GLY A 125 11.67 10.76 -20.70
N ALA A 126 10.64 10.23 -21.38
CA ALA A 126 10.84 9.27 -22.44
C ALA A 126 11.55 9.90 -23.64
N SER A 127 12.72 9.37 -24.00
CA SER A 127 13.42 9.69 -25.26
C SER A 127 12.66 9.10 -26.47
N SER A 128 13.01 9.55 -27.66
CA SER A 128 12.45 9.00 -28.90
C SER A 128 12.67 7.49 -29.05
N GLU A 129 13.77 6.98 -28.54
CA GLU A 129 14.08 5.54 -28.53
C GLU A 129 13.27 4.78 -27.47
N ALA A 130 13.16 5.34 -26.25
CA ALA A 130 12.39 4.72 -25.17
C ALA A 130 10.89 4.63 -25.49
N ILE A 131 10.32 5.61 -26.19
CA ILE A 131 8.91 5.63 -26.61
C ILE A 131 8.55 4.43 -27.48
N VAL A 132 9.46 3.93 -28.29
CA VAL A 132 9.22 2.76 -29.16
C VAL A 132 8.80 1.53 -28.34
N TYR A 133 9.33 1.38 -27.14
CA TYR A 133 9.03 0.27 -26.23
C TYR A 133 7.99 0.65 -25.16
N ALA A 134 8.08 1.87 -24.60
CA ALA A 134 7.19 2.32 -23.51
C ALA A 134 5.75 2.51 -23.99
N TYR A 135 5.54 3.09 -25.18
CA TYR A 135 4.20 3.38 -25.67
C TYR A 135 3.35 2.13 -25.95
N PRO A 136 3.84 1.09 -26.69
CA PRO A 136 3.09 -0.15 -26.85
C PRO A 136 2.82 -0.88 -25.54
N TYR A 137 3.80 -0.90 -24.61
CA TYR A 137 3.63 -1.48 -23.27
C TYR A 137 2.48 -0.78 -22.52
N MET A 138 2.54 0.56 -22.47
CA MET A 138 1.55 1.37 -21.77
C MET A 138 0.15 1.20 -22.37
N MET A 139 0.01 1.20 -23.69
CA MET A 139 -1.27 1.04 -24.36
C MET A 139 -1.91 -0.32 -24.02
N LEU A 140 -1.12 -1.39 -24.00
CA LEU A 140 -1.59 -2.72 -23.59
C LEU A 140 -1.92 -2.75 -22.10
N TYR A 141 -1.04 -2.21 -21.24
CA TYR A 141 -1.26 -2.17 -19.80
C TYR A 141 -2.54 -1.41 -19.42
N LEU A 142 -2.87 -0.32 -20.12
CA LEU A 142 -4.09 0.46 -19.88
C LEU A 142 -5.38 -0.34 -20.09
N ILE A 143 -5.38 -1.35 -20.97
CA ILE A 143 -6.52 -2.30 -21.12
C ILE A 143 -6.74 -3.05 -19.80
N GLY A 144 -5.67 -3.36 -19.08
CA GLY A 144 -5.68 -4.01 -17.77
C GLY A 144 -6.10 -3.11 -16.60
N THR A 145 -6.31 -1.80 -16.81
CA THR A 145 -6.61 -0.86 -15.72
C THR A 145 -7.86 -1.26 -14.93
N LEU A 146 -8.96 -1.56 -15.61
CA LEU A 146 -10.21 -1.96 -14.95
C LEU A 146 -10.04 -3.26 -14.15
N PRO A 147 -9.56 -4.39 -14.72
CA PRO A 147 -9.35 -5.60 -13.93
C PRO A 147 -8.31 -5.41 -12.83
N SER A 148 -7.22 -4.67 -13.04
CA SER A 148 -6.23 -4.37 -12.01
C SER A 148 -6.87 -3.65 -10.82
N MET A 149 -7.64 -2.59 -11.09
CA MET A 149 -8.33 -1.83 -10.05
C MET A 149 -9.34 -2.69 -9.29
N ILE A 150 -10.08 -3.57 -9.97
CA ILE A 150 -11.00 -4.50 -9.31
C ILE A 150 -10.25 -5.50 -8.42
N ALA A 151 -9.18 -6.11 -8.92
CA ALA A 151 -8.40 -7.08 -8.16
C ALA A 151 -7.82 -6.48 -6.88
N VAL A 152 -7.25 -5.27 -6.96
CA VAL A 152 -6.62 -4.58 -5.82
C VAL A 152 -7.68 -3.93 -4.91
N GLY A 153 -8.62 -3.17 -5.49
CA GLY A 153 -9.57 -2.35 -4.72
C GLY A 153 -10.68 -3.14 -4.04
N MET A 154 -11.05 -4.33 -4.57
CA MET A 154 -12.09 -5.16 -3.94
C MET A 154 -11.54 -6.23 -3.01
N ASN A 155 -10.24 -6.51 -3.02
CA ASN A 155 -9.61 -7.46 -2.10
C ASN A 155 -9.81 -7.09 -0.61
N PRO A 156 -9.72 -5.80 -0.18
CA PRO A 156 -10.02 -5.41 1.20
C PRO A 156 -11.41 -5.82 1.68
N PHE A 157 -12.42 -5.88 0.80
CA PHE A 157 -13.76 -6.33 1.16
C PHE A 157 -13.86 -7.86 1.38
N ILE A 158 -13.01 -8.65 0.71
CA ILE A 158 -12.87 -10.08 0.99
C ILE A 158 -12.27 -10.27 2.40
N ASN A 159 -11.21 -9.52 2.71
CA ASN A 159 -10.56 -9.52 4.04
C ASN A 159 -11.53 -9.04 5.13
N ALA A 160 -12.31 -7.99 4.85
CA ALA A 160 -13.32 -7.44 5.73
C ALA A 160 -14.47 -8.41 6.04
N GLN A 161 -14.70 -9.42 5.20
CA GLN A 161 -15.63 -10.51 5.46
C GLN A 161 -15.02 -11.69 6.22
N GLY A 162 -13.72 -11.63 6.54
CA GLY A 162 -13.01 -12.68 7.28
C GLY A 162 -12.39 -13.75 6.39
N TYR A 163 -12.28 -13.52 5.09
CA TYR A 163 -11.74 -14.48 4.12
C TYR A 163 -10.33 -14.13 3.63
N SER A 164 -9.42 -13.73 4.53
CA SER A 164 -8.07 -13.28 4.17
C SER A 164 -7.27 -14.30 3.34
N SER A 165 -7.45 -15.61 3.59
CA SER A 165 -6.84 -16.65 2.76
C SER A 165 -7.36 -16.67 1.32
N ILE A 166 -8.60 -16.22 1.08
CA ILE A 166 -9.16 -16.07 -0.27
C ILE A 166 -8.59 -14.79 -0.92
N GLY A 167 -8.45 -13.71 -0.12
CA GLY A 167 -7.76 -12.51 -0.57
C GLY A 167 -6.33 -12.81 -1.03
N MET A 168 -5.58 -13.60 -0.25
CA MET A 168 -4.26 -14.09 -0.65
C MET A 168 -4.30 -14.92 -1.93
N LEU A 169 -5.28 -15.83 -2.07
CA LEU A 169 -5.40 -16.67 -3.24
C LEU A 169 -5.63 -15.86 -4.52
N SER A 170 -6.40 -14.77 -4.46
CA SER A 170 -6.59 -13.89 -5.62
C SER A 170 -5.28 -13.26 -6.11
N VAL A 171 -4.41 -12.87 -5.18
CA VAL A 171 -3.07 -12.36 -5.50
C VAL A 171 -2.17 -13.48 -6.04
N ALA A 172 -2.23 -14.67 -5.43
CA ALA A 172 -1.46 -15.83 -5.88
C ALA A 172 -1.84 -16.28 -7.30
N ILE A 173 -3.14 -16.22 -7.66
CA ILE A 173 -3.60 -16.48 -9.02
C ILE A 173 -2.98 -15.47 -9.99
N GLY A 174 -3.04 -14.18 -9.69
CA GLY A 174 -2.44 -13.14 -10.53
C GLY A 174 -0.93 -13.34 -10.69
N ALA A 175 -0.21 -13.41 -9.57
CA ALA A 175 1.25 -13.57 -9.57
C ALA A 175 1.70 -14.87 -10.24
N GLY A 176 1.05 -16.00 -9.93
CA GLY A 176 1.37 -17.30 -10.52
C GLY A 176 1.11 -17.35 -12.02
N THR A 177 0.01 -16.77 -12.47
CA THR A 177 -0.31 -16.68 -13.91
C THR A 177 0.72 -15.82 -14.64
N ASN A 178 1.08 -14.66 -14.08
CA ASN A 178 2.07 -13.77 -14.68
C ASN A 178 3.44 -14.47 -14.79
N LEU A 179 3.89 -15.11 -13.72
CA LEU A 179 5.17 -15.84 -13.68
C LEU A 179 5.28 -16.93 -14.79
N VAL A 180 4.17 -17.57 -15.13
CA VAL A 180 4.10 -18.59 -16.18
C VAL A 180 3.96 -17.98 -17.58
N LEU A 181 3.16 -16.92 -17.71
CA LEU A 181 2.86 -16.32 -19.01
C LEU A 181 3.97 -15.39 -19.51
N ASP A 182 4.74 -14.73 -18.62
CA ASP A 182 5.84 -13.87 -19.03
C ASP A 182 6.85 -14.58 -19.91
N PRO A 183 7.49 -15.69 -19.49
CA PRO A 183 8.46 -16.38 -20.34
C PRO A 183 7.83 -16.93 -21.63
N LEU A 184 6.57 -17.31 -21.58
CA LEU A 184 5.84 -17.79 -22.77
C LEU A 184 5.66 -16.68 -23.80
N PHE A 185 5.14 -15.51 -23.39
CA PHE A 185 4.88 -14.42 -24.32
C PHE A 185 6.13 -13.64 -24.70
N ILE A 186 7.03 -13.44 -23.77
CA ILE A 186 8.29 -12.68 -24.00
C ILE A 186 9.21 -13.45 -24.93
N PHE A 187 9.50 -14.73 -24.60
CA PHE A 187 10.55 -15.51 -25.27
C PHE A 187 10.00 -16.52 -26.27
N ALA A 188 9.05 -17.40 -25.86
CA ALA A 188 8.58 -18.46 -26.73
C ALA A 188 7.76 -17.93 -27.93
N LEU A 189 6.94 -16.90 -27.71
CA LEU A 189 6.17 -16.24 -28.78
C LEU A 189 6.92 -15.04 -29.39
N GLY A 190 8.07 -14.64 -28.84
CA GLY A 190 8.91 -13.57 -29.37
C GLY A 190 8.27 -12.17 -29.33
N LEU A 191 7.26 -11.94 -28.45
CA LEU A 191 6.55 -10.67 -28.38
C LEU A 191 7.30 -9.59 -27.58
N GLY A 192 8.41 -9.96 -26.93
CA GLY A 192 9.25 -9.03 -26.17
C GLY A 192 8.47 -8.24 -25.12
N VAL A 193 8.66 -6.92 -25.09
CA VAL A 193 8.01 -6.01 -24.12
C VAL A 193 6.47 -6.05 -24.20
N ARG A 194 5.90 -6.23 -25.39
CA ARG A 194 4.45 -6.38 -25.58
C ARG A 194 3.95 -7.68 -24.92
N GLY A 195 4.77 -8.73 -24.97
CA GLY A 195 4.47 -10.01 -24.31
C GLY A 195 4.33 -9.87 -22.80
N ALA A 196 5.24 -9.14 -22.14
CA ALA A 196 5.14 -8.82 -20.72
C ALA A 196 3.84 -8.07 -20.37
N ALA A 197 3.48 -7.05 -21.16
CA ALA A 197 2.23 -6.32 -20.95
C ALA A 197 1.00 -7.21 -21.09
N ILE A 198 0.94 -8.08 -22.10
CA ILE A 198 -0.17 -9.00 -22.34
C ILE A 198 -0.30 -10.01 -21.18
N ALA A 199 0.82 -10.61 -20.74
CA ALA A 199 0.86 -11.53 -19.61
C ALA A 199 0.33 -10.85 -18.32
N THR A 200 0.74 -9.63 -18.06
CA THR A 200 0.27 -8.82 -16.92
C THR A 200 -1.23 -8.58 -17.00
N VAL A 201 -1.76 -8.17 -18.15
CA VAL A 201 -3.20 -7.91 -18.34
C VAL A 201 -4.04 -9.20 -18.16
N ILE A 202 -3.61 -10.32 -18.72
CA ILE A 202 -4.30 -11.61 -18.53
C ILE A 202 -4.31 -12.00 -17.05
N SER A 203 -3.18 -11.84 -16.35
CA SER A 203 -3.05 -12.16 -14.94
C SER A 203 -3.96 -11.29 -14.07
N GLN A 204 -4.05 -10.00 -14.38
CA GLN A 204 -4.97 -9.06 -13.72
C GLN A 204 -6.45 -9.45 -14.01
N CYS A 205 -6.78 -9.84 -15.23
CA CYS A 205 -8.13 -10.31 -15.59
C CYS A 205 -8.53 -11.56 -14.80
N LEU A 206 -7.64 -12.54 -14.67
CA LEU A 206 -7.91 -13.76 -13.91
C LEU A 206 -8.06 -13.48 -12.41
N SER A 207 -7.20 -12.65 -11.84
CA SER A 207 -7.33 -12.20 -10.45
C SER A 207 -8.64 -11.45 -10.20
N ALA A 208 -9.00 -10.51 -11.07
CA ALA A 208 -10.26 -9.75 -10.99
C ALA A 208 -11.49 -10.66 -11.14
N ALA A 209 -11.45 -11.56 -12.10
CA ALA A 209 -12.54 -12.54 -12.31
C ALA A 209 -12.76 -13.42 -11.07
N PHE A 210 -11.67 -13.86 -10.44
CA PHE A 210 -11.73 -14.61 -9.19
C PHE A 210 -12.32 -13.79 -8.04
N VAL A 211 -11.89 -12.53 -7.87
CA VAL A 211 -12.40 -11.60 -6.85
C VAL A 211 -13.90 -11.35 -7.05
N VAL A 212 -14.32 -11.03 -8.26
CA VAL A 212 -15.74 -10.78 -8.59
C VAL A 212 -16.56 -12.06 -8.40
N PHE A 213 -16.08 -13.21 -8.88
CA PHE A 213 -16.75 -14.50 -8.68
C PHE A 213 -16.96 -14.79 -7.21
N PHE A 214 -15.91 -14.62 -6.38
CA PHE A 214 -16.02 -14.86 -4.94
C PHE A 214 -17.02 -13.90 -4.30
N LEU A 215 -16.92 -12.59 -4.56
CA LEU A 215 -17.78 -11.58 -3.95
C LEU A 215 -19.24 -11.68 -4.41
N THR A 216 -19.52 -12.16 -5.62
CA THR A 216 -20.88 -12.30 -6.12
C THR A 216 -21.54 -13.64 -5.75
N LYS A 217 -20.78 -14.72 -5.65
CA LYS A 217 -21.32 -16.08 -5.50
C LYS A 217 -21.07 -16.73 -4.14
N LYS A 218 -19.89 -16.50 -3.54
CA LYS A 218 -19.40 -17.27 -2.37
C LYS A 218 -19.33 -16.47 -1.08
N SER A 219 -19.21 -15.15 -1.15
CA SER A 219 -19.13 -14.29 0.04
C SER A 219 -20.47 -14.23 0.80
N GLU A 220 -20.39 -13.89 2.08
CA GLU A 220 -21.57 -13.72 2.95
C GLU A 220 -22.44 -12.55 2.48
N LEU A 221 -21.84 -11.37 2.33
CA LEU A 221 -22.48 -10.21 1.72
C LEU A 221 -22.09 -10.14 0.26
N LYS A 222 -23.06 -10.43 -0.61
CA LYS A 222 -22.82 -10.52 -2.05
C LYS A 222 -22.75 -9.16 -2.69
N LEU A 223 -21.74 -8.99 -3.54
CA LEU A 223 -21.61 -7.84 -4.43
C LEU A 223 -22.76 -7.83 -5.47
N ARG A 224 -23.36 -6.67 -5.67
CA ARG A 224 -24.38 -6.42 -6.70
C ARG A 224 -24.11 -5.06 -7.32
N PHE A 225 -24.55 -4.85 -8.54
CA PHE A 225 -24.59 -3.50 -9.11
C PHE A 225 -25.66 -2.67 -8.42
N LEU A 226 -25.38 -1.36 -8.27
CA LEU A 226 -26.33 -0.43 -7.70
C LEU A 226 -27.57 -0.29 -8.57
N HIS A 227 -28.74 -0.32 -7.94
CA HIS A 227 -29.97 0.04 -8.61
C HIS A 227 -30.15 1.57 -8.62
N LYS A 228 -30.82 2.09 -9.67
CA LYS A 228 -31.05 3.56 -9.81
C LYS A 228 -31.68 4.21 -8.58
N ASN A 229 -32.52 3.48 -7.87
CA ASN A 229 -33.22 3.97 -6.68
C ASN A 229 -32.31 4.08 -5.45
N GLU A 230 -31.14 3.46 -5.46
CA GLU A 230 -30.15 3.49 -4.35
C GLU A 230 -29.13 4.65 -4.48
N ILE A 231 -29.08 5.31 -5.63
CA ILE A 231 -28.11 6.37 -5.95
C ILE A 231 -28.11 7.53 -4.94
N PRO A 232 -29.28 8.08 -4.47
CA PRO A 232 -29.27 9.19 -3.53
C PRO A 232 -28.60 8.85 -2.19
N GLU A 233 -28.85 7.67 -1.63
CA GLU A 233 -28.23 7.20 -0.38
C GLU A 233 -26.73 6.89 -0.58
N CYS A 234 -26.35 6.46 -1.77
CA CYS A 234 -24.96 6.17 -2.10
C CYS A 234 -24.06 7.41 -2.12
N THR A 235 -24.62 8.61 -2.29
CA THR A 235 -23.85 9.86 -2.32
C THR A 235 -23.19 10.15 -0.96
N GLU A 236 -23.87 9.90 0.15
CA GLU A 236 -23.28 10.04 1.48
C GLU A 236 -22.19 8.99 1.73
N HIS A 237 -22.45 7.73 1.35
CA HIS A 237 -21.47 6.67 1.45
C HIS A 237 -20.23 6.97 0.59
N ALA A 238 -20.41 7.48 -0.63
CA ALA A 238 -19.34 7.89 -1.52
C ALA A 238 -18.41 8.95 -0.89
N LYS A 239 -19.00 10.00 -0.28
CA LYS A 239 -18.23 11.03 0.44
C LYS A 239 -17.43 10.44 1.60
N ASN A 240 -18.01 9.52 2.35
CA ASN A 240 -17.33 8.87 3.47
C ASN A 240 -16.19 7.96 3.00
N ILE A 241 -16.40 7.18 1.94
CA ILE A 241 -15.39 6.32 1.32
C ILE A 241 -14.22 7.17 0.82
N LEU A 242 -14.51 8.22 0.03
CA LEU A 242 -13.46 9.13 -0.49
C LEU A 242 -12.70 9.82 0.62
N SER A 243 -13.39 10.33 1.64
CA SER A 243 -12.73 11.03 2.76
C SER A 243 -11.81 10.09 3.55
N LEU A 244 -12.21 8.84 3.78
CA LEU A 244 -11.39 7.89 4.51
C LEU A 244 -10.24 7.35 3.66
N GLY A 245 -10.50 7.05 2.38
CA GLY A 245 -9.51 6.56 1.43
C GLY A 245 -8.48 7.62 1.04
N ALA A 246 -8.86 8.91 1.09
CA ALA A 246 -7.97 10.03 0.81
C ALA A 246 -6.71 10.02 1.69
N ALA A 247 -6.80 9.54 2.94
CA ALA A 247 -5.63 9.43 3.82
C ALA A 247 -4.54 8.51 3.23
N GLY A 248 -4.94 7.34 2.72
CA GLY A 248 -4.01 6.40 2.07
C GLY A 248 -3.52 6.89 0.71
N PHE A 249 -4.40 7.49 -0.07
CA PHE A 249 -4.08 8.09 -1.36
C PHE A 249 -3.04 9.21 -1.22
N ILE A 250 -3.26 10.15 -0.30
CA ILE A 250 -2.35 11.25 0.02
C ILE A 250 -1.00 10.70 0.49
N MET A 251 -1.01 9.69 1.37
CA MET A 251 0.22 9.06 1.87
C MET A 251 1.06 8.46 0.73
N GLN A 252 0.43 7.83 -0.26
CA GLN A 252 1.13 7.26 -1.41
C GLN A 252 1.72 8.34 -2.33
N LEU A 253 0.98 9.41 -2.61
CA LEU A 253 1.47 10.54 -3.40
C LEU A 253 2.60 11.28 -2.69
N THR A 254 2.48 11.50 -1.37
CA THR A 254 3.51 12.21 -0.60
C THR A 254 4.79 11.40 -0.43
N ASN A 255 4.73 10.06 -0.42
CA ASN A 255 5.93 9.23 -0.47
C ASN A 255 6.71 9.45 -1.77
N SER A 256 6.03 9.52 -2.92
CA SER A 256 6.67 9.84 -4.21
C SER A 256 7.30 11.24 -4.20
N LEU A 257 6.59 12.23 -3.64
CA LEU A 257 7.11 13.59 -3.51
C LEU A 257 8.40 13.63 -2.68
N VAL A 258 8.42 12.97 -1.52
CA VAL A 258 9.62 12.88 -0.66
C VAL A 258 10.78 12.24 -1.41
N THR A 259 10.54 11.15 -2.15
CA THR A 259 11.59 10.49 -2.94
C THR A 259 12.19 11.44 -3.99
N ILE A 260 11.35 12.21 -4.69
CA ILE A 260 11.81 13.21 -5.66
C ILE A 260 12.66 14.29 -4.98
N CYS A 261 12.19 14.84 -3.85
CA CYS A 261 12.94 15.85 -3.09
C CYS A 261 14.30 15.31 -2.61
N CYS A 262 14.33 14.11 -2.02
CA CYS A 262 15.56 13.48 -1.57
C CYS A 262 16.55 13.29 -2.73
N ASN A 263 16.09 12.70 -3.84
CA ASN A 263 16.96 12.46 -4.99
C ASN A 263 17.52 13.75 -5.59
N ASN A 264 16.71 14.82 -5.70
CA ASN A 264 17.16 16.10 -6.21
C ASN A 264 18.26 16.72 -5.33
N ILE A 265 18.13 16.63 -4.00
CA ILE A 265 19.13 17.19 -3.11
C ILE A 265 20.39 16.32 -3.09
N LEU A 266 20.24 15.00 -3.05
CA LEU A 266 21.38 14.08 -3.06
C LEU A 266 22.18 14.20 -4.36
N SER A 267 21.54 14.41 -5.52
CA SER A 267 22.24 14.63 -6.78
C SER A 267 23.14 15.85 -6.77
N VAL A 268 22.72 16.91 -6.06
CA VAL A 268 23.48 18.17 -5.95
C VAL A 268 24.56 18.09 -4.87
N THR A 269 24.26 17.45 -3.73
CA THR A 269 25.14 17.46 -2.55
C THR A 269 26.14 16.29 -2.52
N GLY A 270 25.80 15.14 -3.12
CA GLY A 270 26.61 13.92 -3.05
C GLY A 270 26.83 13.22 -4.40
N GLY A 271 26.12 13.66 -5.45
CA GLY A 271 26.21 13.04 -6.78
C GLY A 271 25.48 11.71 -6.89
N ASP A 272 25.73 11.00 -8.01
CA ASP A 272 25.01 9.77 -8.38
C ASP A 272 25.21 8.60 -7.40
N ILE A 273 26.34 8.57 -6.71
CA ILE A 273 26.62 7.53 -5.70
C ILE A 273 25.61 7.59 -4.56
N TYR A 274 25.24 8.78 -4.09
CA TYR A 274 24.27 8.94 -3.00
C TYR A 274 22.82 8.70 -3.43
N ILE A 275 22.49 8.88 -4.72
CA ILE A 275 21.21 8.42 -5.28
C ILE A 275 21.15 6.88 -5.24
N SER A 276 22.26 6.21 -5.56
CA SER A 276 22.37 4.75 -5.49
C SER A 276 22.26 4.26 -4.04
N VAL A 277 22.92 4.93 -3.10
CA VAL A 277 22.79 4.70 -1.65
C VAL A 277 21.33 4.79 -1.21
N MET A 278 20.62 5.88 -1.58
CA MET A 278 19.20 6.06 -1.24
C MET A 278 18.31 4.98 -1.85
N THR A 279 18.64 4.49 -3.03
CA THR A 279 17.92 3.38 -3.67
C THR A 279 18.05 2.08 -2.87
N ILE A 280 19.25 1.77 -2.39
CA ILE A 280 19.50 0.60 -1.52
C ILE A 280 18.73 0.76 -0.20
N ILE A 281 18.83 1.93 0.46
CA ILE A 281 18.12 2.22 1.70
C ILE A 281 16.61 2.07 1.52
N SER A 282 16.05 2.58 0.41
CA SER A 282 14.63 2.46 0.09
C SER A 282 14.21 1.01 -0.13
N SER A 283 15.07 0.19 -0.71
CA SER A 283 14.83 -1.25 -0.92
C SER A 283 14.82 -2.02 0.40
N VAL A 284 15.79 -1.75 1.29
CA VAL A 284 15.82 -2.32 2.65
C VAL A 284 14.57 -1.90 3.42
N ARG A 285 14.21 -0.62 3.34
CA ARG A 285 13.00 -0.08 3.96
C ARG A 285 11.74 -0.83 3.49
N GLN A 286 11.56 -1.01 2.18
CA GLN A 286 10.41 -1.72 1.63
C GLN A 286 10.30 -3.16 2.14
N LEU A 287 11.43 -3.87 2.25
CA LEU A 287 11.46 -5.23 2.80
C LEU A 287 11.01 -5.26 4.26
N VAL A 288 11.45 -4.29 5.07
CA VAL A 288 11.10 -4.22 6.50
C VAL A 288 9.66 -3.75 6.72
N GLU A 289 9.17 -2.79 5.93
CA GLU A 289 7.81 -2.24 6.06
C GLU A 289 6.72 -3.22 5.59
N THR A 290 7.01 -4.10 4.63
CA THR A 290 6.02 -5.02 4.06
C THR A 290 5.30 -5.89 5.12
N PRO A 291 5.99 -6.56 6.08
CA PRO A 291 5.31 -7.29 7.14
C PRO A 291 4.55 -6.39 8.11
N ILE A 292 5.04 -5.17 8.39
CA ILE A 292 4.35 -4.19 9.24
C ILE A 292 3.00 -3.83 8.61
N HIS A 293 2.98 -3.52 7.32
CA HIS A 293 1.75 -3.26 6.58
C HIS A 293 0.78 -4.44 6.61
N ALA A 294 1.27 -5.66 6.44
CA ALA A 294 0.44 -6.86 6.50
C ALA A 294 -0.22 -7.06 7.88
N MET A 295 0.53 -6.83 8.98
CA MET A 295 0.00 -6.91 10.35
C MET A 295 -1.05 -5.83 10.62
N VAL A 296 -0.77 -4.61 10.22
CA VAL A 296 -1.65 -3.45 10.42
C VAL A 296 -2.94 -3.59 9.60
N GLU A 297 -2.83 -3.90 8.31
CA GLU A 297 -3.98 -4.07 7.42
C GLU A 297 -4.81 -5.32 7.77
N GLY A 298 -4.14 -6.40 8.19
CA GLY A 298 -4.82 -7.60 8.69
C GLY A 298 -5.63 -7.36 9.97
N THR A 299 -5.18 -6.43 10.82
CA THR A 299 -5.89 -6.07 12.05
C THR A 299 -7.04 -5.09 11.80
N SER A 300 -6.99 -4.28 10.76
CA SER A 300 -7.97 -3.23 10.46
C SER A 300 -9.43 -3.72 10.41
N PRO A 301 -9.79 -4.82 9.73
CA PRO A 301 -11.16 -5.33 9.73
C PRO A 301 -11.66 -5.76 11.12
N ILE A 302 -10.75 -6.28 11.96
CA ILE A 302 -11.06 -6.73 13.32
C ILE A 302 -11.36 -5.52 14.21
N LEU A 303 -10.54 -4.47 14.11
CA LEU A 303 -10.76 -3.19 14.81
C LEU A 303 -12.10 -2.58 14.41
N SER A 304 -12.34 -2.44 13.11
CA SER A 304 -13.55 -1.83 12.55
C SER A 304 -14.82 -2.59 12.95
N TYR A 305 -14.80 -3.91 12.85
CA TYR A 305 -15.93 -4.76 13.23
C TYR A 305 -16.27 -4.64 14.71
N ASN A 306 -15.27 -4.80 15.61
CA ASN A 306 -15.50 -4.74 17.05
C ASN A 306 -15.87 -3.32 17.54
N TYR A 307 -15.38 -2.29 16.87
CA TYR A 307 -15.82 -0.92 17.12
C TYR A 307 -17.30 -0.72 16.74
N GLY A 308 -17.70 -1.18 15.56
CA GLY A 308 -19.09 -1.17 15.13
C GLY A 308 -20.02 -1.96 16.04
N ALA A 309 -19.55 -3.11 16.54
CA ALA A 309 -20.26 -3.94 17.50
C ALA A 309 -20.27 -3.39 18.95
N ARG A 310 -19.74 -2.18 19.18
CA ARG A 310 -19.63 -1.54 20.50
C ARG A 310 -18.94 -2.41 21.56
N ARG A 311 -17.88 -3.13 21.15
CA ARG A 311 -17.08 -4.01 22.04
C ARG A 311 -15.72 -3.38 22.38
N PRO A 312 -15.63 -2.36 23.23
CA PRO A 312 -14.42 -1.56 23.46
C PRO A 312 -13.26 -2.38 24.03
N GLY A 313 -13.54 -3.38 24.86
CA GLY A 313 -12.51 -4.29 25.39
C GLY A 313 -11.78 -5.07 24.29
N ARG A 314 -12.52 -5.55 23.26
CA ARG A 314 -11.93 -6.25 22.12
C ARG A 314 -11.13 -5.29 21.22
N VAL A 315 -11.60 -4.05 21.04
CA VAL A 315 -10.86 -3.02 20.30
C VAL A 315 -9.52 -2.71 20.98
N ARG A 316 -9.51 -2.44 22.30
CA ARG A 316 -8.27 -2.20 23.07
C ARG A 316 -7.30 -3.38 22.97
N LYS A 317 -7.82 -4.61 23.13
CA LYS A 317 -7.00 -5.82 23.01
C LYS A 317 -6.43 -6.00 21.60
N SER A 318 -7.19 -5.64 20.55
CA SER A 318 -6.69 -5.68 19.17
C SER A 318 -5.57 -4.66 18.93
N ILE A 319 -5.72 -3.42 19.45
CA ILE A 319 -4.67 -2.40 19.38
C ILE A 319 -3.41 -2.90 20.10
N LEU A 320 -3.54 -3.45 21.33
CA LEU A 320 -2.41 -3.95 22.10
C LEU A 320 -1.68 -5.08 21.38
N ILE A 321 -2.40 -6.10 20.88
CA ILE A 321 -1.78 -7.23 20.18
C ILE A 321 -1.12 -6.80 18.88
N MET A 322 -1.79 -5.94 18.10
CA MET A 322 -1.20 -5.34 16.89
C MET A 322 0.10 -4.60 17.23
N SER A 323 0.09 -3.77 18.28
CA SER A 323 1.27 -3.03 18.72
C SER A 323 2.41 -3.97 19.13
N LEU A 324 2.13 -5.00 19.93
CA LEU A 324 3.14 -5.97 20.36
C LEU A 324 3.76 -6.73 19.17
N LEU A 325 2.95 -7.13 18.18
CA LEU A 325 3.44 -7.82 16.99
C LEU A 325 4.31 -6.91 16.13
N VAL A 326 3.85 -5.67 15.88
CA VAL A 326 4.57 -4.70 15.07
C VAL A 326 5.89 -4.31 15.75
N PHE A 327 5.86 -3.87 17.01
CA PHE A 327 7.07 -3.52 17.75
C PHE A 327 8.05 -4.69 17.91
N GLY A 328 7.53 -5.90 18.22
CA GLY A 328 8.38 -7.08 18.34
C GLY A 328 9.11 -7.42 17.04
N TYR A 329 8.41 -7.38 15.92
CA TYR A 329 9.01 -7.58 14.60
C TYR A 329 10.02 -6.47 14.27
N THR A 330 9.62 -5.20 14.43
CA THR A 330 10.48 -4.06 14.10
C THR A 330 11.73 -4.03 14.96
N ALA A 331 11.64 -4.36 16.25
CA ALA A 331 12.80 -4.43 17.14
C ALA A 331 13.85 -5.44 16.64
N VAL A 332 13.39 -6.63 16.18
CA VAL A 332 14.28 -7.64 15.60
C VAL A 332 14.93 -7.12 14.31
N MET A 333 14.12 -6.61 13.37
CA MET A 333 14.63 -6.10 12.09
C MET A 333 15.55 -4.89 12.26
N TRP A 334 15.18 -3.96 13.14
CA TRP A 334 16.00 -2.80 13.46
C TRP A 334 17.34 -3.21 14.08
N SER A 335 17.34 -4.17 15.00
CA SER A 335 18.58 -4.72 15.56
C SER A 335 19.45 -5.33 14.48
N MET A 336 18.89 -6.08 13.53
CA MET A 336 19.64 -6.63 12.40
C MET A 336 20.25 -5.52 11.53
N ILE A 337 19.49 -4.48 11.22
CA ILE A 337 19.97 -3.35 10.40
C ILE A 337 21.16 -2.66 11.06
N ILE A 338 21.10 -2.41 12.38
CA ILE A 338 22.17 -1.72 13.11
C ILE A 338 23.39 -2.63 13.33
N LEU A 339 23.19 -3.92 13.58
CA LEU A 339 24.29 -4.85 13.90
C LEU A 339 25.03 -5.38 12.66
N ILE A 340 24.34 -5.56 11.54
CA ILE A 340 24.90 -6.15 10.31
C ILE A 340 24.58 -5.32 9.04
N PRO A 341 24.75 -3.98 9.04
CA PRO A 341 24.36 -3.11 7.94
C PRO A 341 25.09 -3.47 6.63
N GLU A 342 26.37 -3.77 6.71
CA GLU A 342 27.19 -4.14 5.55
C GLU A 342 26.67 -5.40 4.84
N THR A 343 26.28 -6.43 5.61
CA THR A 343 25.72 -7.67 5.04
C THR A 343 24.43 -7.40 4.26
N LEU A 344 23.56 -6.51 4.78
CA LEU A 344 22.32 -6.14 4.11
C LEU A 344 22.59 -5.37 2.82
N ILE A 345 23.55 -4.45 2.83
CA ILE A 345 23.92 -3.66 1.64
C ILE A 345 24.55 -4.57 0.57
N ARG A 346 25.38 -5.55 0.97
CA ARG A 346 26.00 -6.52 0.07
C ARG A 346 25.02 -7.39 -0.72
N ILE A 347 23.77 -7.50 -0.25
CA ILE A 347 22.69 -8.16 -1.03
C ILE A 347 22.38 -7.38 -2.31
N PHE A 348 22.58 -6.05 -2.31
CA PHE A 348 22.21 -5.16 -3.42
C PHE A 348 23.42 -4.72 -4.26
N SER A 349 24.60 -4.62 -3.66
CA SER A 349 25.82 -4.19 -4.37
C SER A 349 27.07 -4.83 -3.79
N SER A 350 28.03 -5.14 -4.68
CA SER A 350 29.39 -5.58 -4.33
C SER A 350 30.45 -4.47 -4.44
N ASP A 351 30.06 -3.26 -4.82
CA ASP A 351 30.95 -2.11 -4.95
C ASP A 351 31.38 -1.61 -3.57
N ALA A 352 32.70 -1.67 -3.31
CA ALA A 352 33.27 -1.29 -2.01
C ALA A 352 33.09 0.20 -1.68
N ALA A 353 33.17 1.09 -2.69
CA ALA A 353 32.97 2.52 -2.48
C ALA A 353 31.52 2.82 -2.08
N LEU A 354 30.56 2.22 -2.79
CA LEU A 354 29.14 2.35 -2.48
C LEU A 354 28.81 1.79 -1.09
N ILE A 355 29.39 0.66 -0.70
CA ILE A 355 29.18 0.06 0.63
C ILE A 355 29.70 0.98 1.73
N GLN A 356 30.87 1.58 1.54
CA GLN A 356 31.48 2.49 2.50
C GLN A 356 30.58 3.70 2.81
N ASP A 357 29.94 4.30 1.80
CA ASP A 357 29.04 5.43 1.97
C ASP A 357 27.64 4.98 2.45
N ALA A 358 27.19 3.80 2.04
CA ALA A 358 25.85 3.31 2.37
C ALA A 358 25.70 2.85 3.82
N VAL A 359 26.74 2.33 4.48
CA VAL A 359 26.67 1.85 5.87
C VAL A 359 26.31 2.99 6.85
N PRO A 360 27.02 4.12 6.90
CA PRO A 360 26.67 5.22 7.79
C PRO A 360 25.32 5.84 7.44
N ALA A 361 24.99 5.98 6.15
CA ALA A 361 23.71 6.50 5.68
C ALA A 361 22.54 5.60 6.10
N LEU A 362 22.68 4.27 5.98
CA LEU A 362 21.68 3.30 6.43
C LEU A 362 21.44 3.40 7.93
N ASN A 363 22.50 3.41 8.73
CA ASN A 363 22.41 3.53 10.20
C ASN A 363 21.74 4.85 10.62
N MET A 364 22.08 5.95 9.97
CA MET A 364 21.45 7.24 10.21
C MET A 364 19.97 7.23 9.85
N TYR A 365 19.62 6.72 8.67
CA TYR A 365 18.24 6.69 8.20
C TYR A 365 17.32 5.83 9.09
N PHE A 366 17.85 4.71 9.62
CA PHE A 366 17.10 3.80 10.48
C PHE A 366 17.28 4.10 11.99
N ALA A 367 18.00 5.15 12.39
CA ALA A 367 18.30 5.44 13.80
C ALA A 367 17.06 5.48 14.71
N ALA A 368 15.95 6.04 14.22
CA ALA A 368 14.69 6.14 14.96
C ALA A 368 13.55 5.38 14.27
N PHE A 369 13.85 4.28 13.55
CA PHE A 369 12.88 3.55 12.75
C PHE A 369 11.72 2.99 13.59
N ILE A 370 11.99 2.56 14.82
CA ILE A 370 10.97 2.02 15.74
C ILE A 370 9.86 3.05 16.05
N PHE A 371 10.13 4.35 15.99
CA PHE A 371 9.12 5.39 16.19
C PHE A 371 8.12 5.48 15.01
N MET A 372 8.47 4.95 13.86
CA MET A 372 7.56 4.87 12.71
C MET A 372 6.39 3.94 12.98
N ASP A 373 6.59 2.90 13.79
CA ASP A 373 5.51 1.98 14.21
C ASP A 373 4.39 2.72 14.93
N LEU A 374 4.74 3.73 15.74
CA LEU A 374 3.76 4.57 16.44
C LEU A 374 2.79 5.22 15.46
N GLN A 375 3.31 5.68 14.32
CA GLN A 375 2.47 6.26 13.28
C GLN A 375 1.63 5.21 12.55
N TYR A 376 2.20 4.07 12.19
CA TYR A 376 1.44 3.00 11.52
C TYR A 376 0.30 2.51 12.38
N ILE A 377 0.55 2.28 13.68
CA ILE A 377 -0.46 1.85 14.64
C ILE A 377 -1.54 2.93 14.80
N GLY A 378 -1.15 4.19 15.07
CA GLY A 378 -2.09 5.30 15.25
C GLY A 378 -2.96 5.53 14.01
N GLN A 379 -2.36 5.56 12.82
CA GLN A 379 -3.11 5.73 11.57
C GLN A 379 -4.04 4.54 11.27
N ALA A 380 -3.60 3.31 11.53
CA ALA A 380 -4.46 2.14 11.37
C ALA A 380 -5.71 2.24 12.25
N VAL A 381 -5.55 2.64 13.51
CA VAL A 381 -6.65 2.85 14.43
C VAL A 381 -7.57 3.98 13.92
N PHE A 382 -7.03 5.14 13.53
CA PHE A 382 -7.84 6.22 13.00
C PHE A 382 -8.65 5.81 11.75
N LYS A 383 -8.02 5.12 10.80
CA LYS A 383 -8.70 4.60 9.61
C LYS A 383 -9.78 3.57 9.96
N SER A 384 -9.45 2.61 10.83
CA SER A 384 -10.35 1.52 11.20
C SER A 384 -11.57 2.00 12.01
N LEU A 385 -11.44 3.08 12.78
CA LEU A 385 -12.50 3.66 13.57
C LEU A 385 -13.18 4.86 12.87
N ASN A 386 -12.96 5.04 11.57
CA ASN A 386 -13.54 6.13 10.75
C ASN A 386 -13.20 7.56 11.25
N LYS A 387 -12.00 7.73 11.81
CA LYS A 387 -11.49 9.05 12.25
C LYS A 387 -10.73 9.74 11.10
N LYS A 388 -11.44 9.99 10.01
CA LYS A 388 -10.91 10.49 8.73
C LYS A 388 -10.04 11.74 8.84
N VAL A 389 -10.43 12.71 9.69
CA VAL A 389 -9.68 13.97 9.86
C VAL A 389 -8.27 13.69 10.41
N PHE A 390 -8.17 12.88 11.46
CA PHE A 390 -6.86 12.50 12.02
C PHE A 390 -6.05 11.65 11.05
N ALA A 391 -6.69 10.73 10.33
CA ALA A 391 -6.01 9.90 9.34
C ALA A 391 -5.36 10.74 8.21
N ILE A 392 -6.09 11.73 7.67
CA ILE A 392 -5.58 12.66 6.64
C ILE A 392 -4.50 13.56 7.23
N PHE A 393 -4.76 14.16 8.41
CA PHE A 393 -3.83 15.08 9.05
C PHE A 393 -2.45 14.43 9.27
N PHE A 394 -2.40 13.24 9.86
CA PHE A 394 -1.14 12.55 10.12
C PHE A 394 -0.46 11.99 8.85
N SER A 395 -1.23 11.74 7.77
CA SER A 395 -0.64 11.41 6.47
C SER A 395 0.16 12.59 5.89
N LEU A 396 -0.35 13.81 6.05
CA LEU A 396 0.30 15.04 5.58
C LEU A 396 1.40 15.52 6.53
N LEU A 397 1.12 15.50 7.85
CA LEU A 397 2.00 16.08 8.88
C LEU A 397 3.43 15.55 8.72
N ARG A 398 3.60 14.24 8.74
CA ARG A 398 4.94 13.65 8.72
C ARG A 398 5.67 13.90 7.41
N LYS A 399 5.04 13.62 6.29
CA LYS A 399 5.72 13.65 4.99
C LYS A 399 5.84 15.06 4.41
N VAL A 400 4.76 15.82 4.38
CA VAL A 400 4.74 17.14 3.74
C VAL A 400 5.25 18.22 4.68
N PHE A 401 4.80 18.23 5.95
CA PHE A 401 5.12 19.32 6.86
C PHE A 401 6.42 19.09 7.67
N ILE A 402 6.90 17.85 7.79
CA ILE A 402 8.14 17.57 8.53
C ILE A 402 9.25 17.10 7.57
N VAL A 403 9.07 15.97 6.85
CA VAL A 403 10.15 15.40 6.03
C VAL A 403 10.59 16.35 4.93
N VAL A 404 9.66 16.83 4.08
CA VAL A 404 10.03 17.69 2.95
C VAL A 404 10.79 18.96 3.41
N PRO A 405 10.31 19.76 4.40
CA PRO A 405 11.08 20.91 4.88
C PRO A 405 12.42 20.53 5.48
N LEU A 406 12.50 19.46 6.28
CA LEU A 406 13.77 19.01 6.88
C LEU A 406 14.78 18.54 5.82
N THR A 407 14.31 17.89 4.75
CA THR A 407 15.15 17.45 3.63
C THR A 407 15.86 18.62 2.94
N TYR A 408 15.28 19.83 2.97
CA TYR A 408 15.94 21.07 2.50
C TYR A 408 16.68 21.79 3.61
N PHE A 409 16.10 21.90 4.80
CA PHE A 409 16.65 22.69 5.91
C PHE A 409 17.97 22.11 6.45
N LEU A 410 18.03 20.81 6.73
CA LEU A 410 19.21 20.17 7.30
C LEU A 410 20.43 20.24 6.37
N PRO A 411 20.34 19.88 5.06
CA PRO A 411 21.47 19.98 4.17
C PRO A 411 21.99 21.40 3.95
N TYR A 412 21.10 22.37 3.77
CA TYR A 412 21.49 23.74 3.37
C TYR A 412 21.67 24.68 4.54
N ALA A 413 20.70 24.76 5.47
CA ALA A 413 20.76 25.71 6.58
C ALA A 413 21.67 25.24 7.74
N MET A 414 21.71 23.92 7.99
CA MET A 414 22.58 23.32 9.01
C MET A 414 23.93 22.85 8.44
N HIS A 415 24.15 23.01 7.13
CA HIS A 415 25.36 22.58 6.42
C HIS A 415 25.72 21.10 6.57
N MET A 416 24.70 20.23 6.73
CA MET A 416 24.90 18.79 6.93
C MET A 416 25.09 18.02 5.60
N GLY A 417 24.90 18.66 4.44
CA GLY A 417 25.05 18.02 3.14
C GLY A 417 24.16 16.77 2.99
N THR A 418 24.73 15.66 2.53
CA THR A 418 24.01 14.37 2.31
C THR A 418 23.43 13.80 3.60
N ASP A 419 24.15 13.94 4.73
CA ASP A 419 23.71 13.41 6.03
C ASP A 419 22.41 14.06 6.49
N GLY A 420 22.20 15.34 6.18
CA GLY A 420 20.96 16.04 6.46
C GLY A 420 19.75 15.42 5.77
N VAL A 421 19.90 14.89 4.54
CA VAL A 421 18.83 14.20 3.82
C VAL A 421 18.44 12.89 4.54
N PHE A 422 19.45 12.10 4.95
CA PHE A 422 19.17 10.83 5.65
C PHE A 422 18.64 11.05 7.06
N LEU A 423 19.02 12.13 7.75
CA LEU A 423 18.54 12.45 9.09
C LEU A 423 17.10 12.99 9.11
N ALA A 424 16.59 13.53 8.00
CA ALA A 424 15.23 14.05 7.93
C ALA A 424 14.16 13.00 8.27
N GLU A 425 14.33 11.75 7.83
CA GLU A 425 13.39 10.66 8.09
C GLU A 425 13.31 10.26 9.58
N PRO A 426 14.43 9.94 10.30
CA PRO A 426 14.36 9.60 11.72
C PRO A 426 13.83 10.74 12.60
N VAL A 427 14.18 12.00 12.33
CA VAL A 427 13.59 13.14 13.04
C VAL A 427 12.08 13.19 12.85
N SER A 428 11.61 13.00 11.63
CA SER A 428 10.19 12.97 11.34
C SER A 428 9.45 11.79 11.98
N ASN A 429 10.12 10.64 12.09
CA ASN A 429 9.56 9.45 12.74
C ASN A 429 9.33 9.71 14.24
N VAL A 430 10.28 10.33 14.92
CA VAL A 430 10.13 10.69 16.34
C VAL A 430 8.99 11.69 16.53
N ILE A 431 8.99 12.79 15.80
CA ILE A 431 7.98 13.85 15.95
C ILE A 431 6.60 13.37 15.50
N GLY A 432 6.51 12.88 14.27
CA GLY A 432 5.23 12.49 13.66
C GLY A 432 4.65 11.23 14.30
N GLY A 433 5.47 10.22 14.58
CA GLY A 433 5.05 8.99 15.24
C GLY A 433 4.55 9.24 16.65
N THR A 434 5.30 9.98 17.46
CA THR A 434 4.92 10.33 18.83
C THR A 434 3.64 11.18 18.87
N ALA A 435 3.52 12.19 18.00
CA ALA A 435 2.31 12.99 17.89
C ALA A 435 1.09 12.15 17.49
N CYS A 436 1.25 11.23 16.54
CA CYS A 436 0.16 10.36 16.08
C CYS A 436 -0.36 9.44 17.20
N ILE A 437 0.55 8.74 17.90
CA ILE A 437 0.16 7.81 18.96
C ILE A 437 -0.43 8.54 20.18
N LEU A 438 0.14 9.67 20.58
CA LEU A 438 -0.39 10.49 21.69
C LEU A 438 -1.80 10.99 21.37
N THR A 439 -2.03 11.50 20.15
CA THR A 439 -3.38 11.91 19.71
C THR A 439 -4.33 10.73 19.74
N MET A 440 -3.92 9.55 19.29
CA MET A 440 -4.73 8.34 19.34
C MET A 440 -5.09 7.97 20.80
N LEU A 441 -4.13 8.00 21.71
CA LEU A 441 -4.36 7.70 23.13
C LEU A 441 -5.31 8.69 23.79
N ILE A 442 -5.16 10.00 23.50
CA ILE A 442 -5.99 11.06 24.08
C ILE A 442 -7.40 11.07 23.50
N THR A 443 -7.59 10.68 22.24
CA THR A 443 -8.92 10.75 21.59
C THR A 443 -9.67 9.44 21.63
N ILE A 444 -9.01 8.32 21.32
CA ILE A 444 -9.67 7.02 21.15
C ILE A 444 -9.87 6.30 22.49
N MET A 445 -8.90 6.33 23.41
CA MET A 445 -9.02 5.60 24.66
C MET A 445 -10.16 6.14 25.56
N PRO A 446 -10.36 7.46 25.70
CA PRO A 446 -11.53 7.99 26.40
C PRO A 446 -12.85 7.65 25.71
N GLU A 447 -12.88 7.68 24.36
CA GLU A 447 -14.08 7.29 23.61
C GLU A 447 -14.46 5.83 23.86
N LEU A 448 -13.49 4.91 23.83
CA LEU A 448 -13.71 3.50 24.14
C LEU A 448 -14.19 3.30 25.59
N LYS A 449 -13.67 4.09 26.54
CA LYS A 449 -14.12 4.07 27.94
C LYS A 449 -15.57 4.57 28.07
N ARG A 450 -15.94 5.61 27.32
CA ARG A 450 -17.32 6.11 27.29
C ARG A 450 -18.28 5.03 26.76
N ILE A 451 -17.94 4.36 25.66
CA ILE A 451 -18.76 3.26 25.11
C ILE A 451 -18.93 2.14 26.15
N GLU A 452 -17.89 1.82 26.91
CA GLU A 452 -17.95 0.79 27.96
C GLU A 452 -18.93 1.18 29.10
N VAL A 453 -18.90 2.45 29.52
CA VAL A 453 -19.84 2.97 30.55
C VAL A 453 -21.27 2.98 30.03
N GLU A 454 -21.47 3.40 28.77
CA GLU A 454 -22.81 3.39 28.14
C GLU A 454 -23.37 1.97 28.05
N ASN A 455 -22.56 0.97 27.69
CA ASN A 455 -22.98 -0.43 27.62
C ASN A 455 -23.41 -0.94 28.99
N ARG A 456 -22.64 -0.67 30.07
CA ARG A 456 -22.98 -1.08 31.46
C ARG A 456 -24.27 -0.41 32.01
N ARG A 457 -24.66 0.71 31.45
CA ARG A 457 -25.92 1.39 31.83
C ARG A 457 -27.14 0.85 31.07
N ALA A 458 -26.88 0.17 29.96
CA ALA A 458 -27.90 -0.42 29.10
C ALA A 458 -28.21 -1.90 29.46
N GLU A 459 -27.30 -2.56 30.20
CA GLU A 459 -27.47 -3.86 30.87
C GLU A 459 -28.19 -3.68 32.20
#